data_7a9283ed0ec2b2b367b2bdfc1cae631d
#
_entry.id   7a9283ed0ec2b2b367b2bdfc1cae631d
#
_cell.length_a   1.000
_cell.length_b   1.000
_cell.length_c   1.000
_cell.angle_alpha   90.00
_cell.angle_beta   90.00
_cell.angle_gamma   90.00
#
_symmetry.space_group_name_H-M   'P 1'
#
loop_
_entity.id
_entity.type
_entity.pdbx_description
1 polymer ?
#
loop_
_entity_poly.entity_id
_entity_poly.type
_entity_poly.pdbx_seq_one_letter_code
_entity_poly.pdbx_strand_id
1 'polypeptide(L)'
;MHFLQSTAWQSFQKQLGRKTFRQSGKGWEYLAILEVGTKNTRLYCPYGPYAENRRAFEEAIESLIALGHRHNVTFVRVEPTEPEYAEYIQAHGGHRVTYQSLNPEFSRVINLQIPEDELIARMAQPVRNCYRNYQKKGVKVMSSTDPLKID
;
A
#
# COMPACT_ATOMS: atom_id res chain seq x y z
N MET A 1 -2.80 10.15 6.66
CA MET A 1 -3.36 9.00 5.89
C MET A 1 -2.38 8.63 4.78
N HIS A 2 -2.08 7.35 4.60
CA HIS A 2 -1.21 6.85 3.54
C HIS A 2 -1.90 6.87 2.16
N PHE A 3 -1.13 7.04 1.06
CA PHE A 3 -1.69 7.06 -0.31
C PHE A 3 -2.55 5.84 -0.63
N LEU A 4 -2.13 4.62 -0.22
CA LEU A 4 -2.90 3.39 -0.44
C LEU A 4 -4.21 3.31 0.37
N GLN A 5 -4.48 4.30 1.22
CA GLN A 5 -5.75 4.50 1.90
C GLN A 5 -6.56 5.66 1.30
N SER A 6 -6.09 6.30 0.22
CA SER A 6 -6.75 7.45 -0.42
C SER A 6 -7.94 7.05 -1.30
N THR A 7 -8.79 8.02 -1.61
CA THR A 7 -9.89 7.87 -2.60
C THR A 7 -9.37 7.66 -4.02
N ALA A 8 -8.22 8.27 -4.35
CA ALA A 8 -7.56 8.07 -5.65
C ALA A 8 -7.14 6.60 -5.83
N TRP A 9 -6.53 6.00 -4.79
CA TRP A 9 -6.18 4.58 -4.81
C TRP A 9 -7.41 3.68 -4.90
N GLN A 10 -8.49 4.02 -4.16
CA GLN A 10 -9.74 3.29 -4.27
C GLN A 10 -10.31 3.32 -5.70
N SER A 11 -10.30 4.48 -6.36
CA SER A 11 -10.78 4.63 -7.73
C SER A 11 -9.94 3.79 -8.70
N PHE A 12 -8.61 3.80 -8.55
CA PHE A 12 -7.72 2.95 -9.33
C PHE A 12 -8.03 1.46 -9.14
N GLN A 13 -8.20 1.00 -7.91
CA GLN A 13 -8.55 -0.40 -7.63
C GLN A 13 -9.88 -0.81 -8.25
N LYS A 14 -10.88 0.09 -8.24
CA LYS A 14 -12.18 -0.15 -8.90
C LYS A 14 -12.04 -0.24 -10.41
N GLN A 15 -11.20 0.61 -11.04
CA GLN A 15 -10.91 0.53 -12.48
C GLN A 15 -10.25 -0.81 -12.88
N LEU A 16 -9.47 -1.40 -11.98
CA LEU A 16 -8.92 -2.76 -12.14
C LEU A 16 -9.95 -3.87 -11.89
N GLY A 17 -11.24 -3.55 -11.72
CA GLY A 17 -12.31 -4.51 -11.46
C GLY A 17 -12.32 -5.07 -10.04
N ARG A 18 -11.54 -4.53 -9.11
CA ARG A 18 -11.48 -5.02 -7.72
C ARG A 18 -12.61 -4.45 -6.88
N LYS A 19 -13.18 -5.28 -6.02
CA LYS A 19 -14.18 -4.84 -5.04
C LYS A 19 -13.47 -4.21 -3.86
N THR A 20 -13.90 -2.99 -3.51
CA THR A 20 -13.29 -2.19 -2.43
C THR A 20 -14.33 -1.74 -1.43
N PHE A 21 -13.93 -1.60 -0.18
CA PHE A 21 -14.78 -1.17 0.93
C PHE A 21 -14.08 -0.06 1.70
N ARG A 22 -14.73 1.08 1.81
CA ARG A 22 -14.28 2.16 2.69
C ARG A 22 -15.27 2.25 3.83
N GLN A 23 -14.77 2.20 5.06
CA GLN A 23 -15.57 2.39 6.26
C GLN A 23 -14.84 3.34 7.22
N SER A 24 -15.62 4.02 8.04
CA SER A 24 -15.14 4.93 9.07
C SER A 24 -16.05 4.90 10.27
N GLY A 25 -15.49 5.25 11.41
CA GLY A 25 -16.18 5.44 12.67
C GLY A 25 -15.57 6.60 13.45
N LYS A 26 -15.82 6.66 14.74
CA LYS A 26 -15.27 7.73 15.58
C LYS A 26 -13.77 7.52 15.76
N GLY A 27 -12.97 8.37 15.08
CA GLY A 27 -11.51 8.38 15.17
C GLY A 27 -10.82 7.25 14.40
N TRP A 28 -11.50 6.58 13.47
CA TRP A 28 -10.88 5.58 12.60
C TRP A 28 -11.49 5.56 11.21
N GLU A 29 -10.70 5.15 10.23
CA GLU A 29 -11.15 4.84 8.88
C GLU A 29 -10.24 3.82 8.20
N TYR A 30 -10.77 3.11 7.21
CA TYR A 30 -9.98 2.24 6.36
C TYR A 30 -10.53 2.10 4.95
N LEU A 31 -9.63 1.74 4.04
CA LEU A 31 -9.92 1.17 2.73
C LEU A 31 -9.46 -0.29 2.72
N ALA A 32 -10.38 -1.21 2.50
CA ALA A 32 -10.10 -2.62 2.31
C ALA A 32 -10.41 -3.05 0.86
N ILE A 33 -9.58 -3.93 0.32
CA ILE A 33 -9.68 -4.47 -1.03
C ILE A 33 -9.98 -5.96 -0.91
N LEU A 34 -11.02 -6.43 -1.61
CA LEU A 34 -11.30 -7.87 -1.71
C LEU A 34 -10.40 -8.46 -2.79
N GLU A 35 -9.52 -9.34 -2.38
CA GLU A 35 -8.64 -10.09 -3.27
C GLU A 35 -9.05 -11.54 -3.31
N VAL A 36 -9.40 -12.01 -4.52
CA VAL A 36 -9.82 -13.38 -4.78
C VAL A 36 -8.67 -14.12 -5.45
N GLY A 37 -8.05 -15.03 -4.72
CA GLY A 37 -7.02 -15.91 -5.24
C GLY A 37 -7.58 -17.29 -5.61
N THR A 38 -6.75 -18.15 -6.17
CA THR A 38 -7.14 -19.50 -6.57
C THR A 38 -7.45 -20.42 -5.38
N LYS A 39 -6.82 -20.20 -4.24
CA LYS A 39 -6.97 -21.05 -3.04
C LYS A 39 -7.62 -20.34 -1.85
N ASN A 40 -7.59 -19.01 -1.84
CA ASN A 40 -8.13 -18.25 -0.73
C ASN A 40 -8.66 -16.90 -1.19
N THR A 41 -9.54 -16.34 -0.38
CA THR A 41 -10.07 -14.98 -0.56
C THR A 41 -9.71 -14.19 0.69
N ARG A 42 -9.24 -12.96 0.51
CA ARG A 42 -8.86 -12.12 1.64
C ARG A 42 -9.39 -10.70 1.50
N LEU A 43 -9.59 -10.05 2.64
CA LEU A 43 -9.66 -8.60 2.71
C LEU A 43 -8.26 -8.07 2.99
N TYR A 44 -7.79 -7.16 2.18
CA TYR A 44 -6.50 -6.53 2.31
C TYR A 44 -6.64 -5.04 2.61
N CYS A 45 -6.09 -4.60 3.73
CA CYS A 45 -6.06 -3.21 4.18
C CYS A 45 -4.60 -2.71 4.22
N PRO A 46 -4.08 -2.20 3.09
CA PRO A 46 -2.69 -1.75 2.98
C PRO A 46 -2.47 -0.48 3.82
N TYR A 47 -1.38 -0.41 4.59
CA TYR A 47 -1.03 0.71 5.47
C TYR A 47 -2.22 1.24 6.29
N GLY A 48 -3.00 0.32 6.83
CA GLY A 48 -4.18 0.64 7.62
C GLY A 48 -4.62 -0.52 8.53
N PRO A 49 -5.68 -0.28 9.32
CA PRO A 49 -6.53 0.93 9.35
C PRO A 49 -5.82 2.16 9.95
N TYR A 50 -6.26 3.37 9.58
CA TYR A 50 -5.92 4.57 10.33
C TYR A 50 -6.78 4.65 11.60
N ALA A 51 -6.16 5.00 12.71
CA ALA A 51 -6.84 5.23 13.98
C ALA A 51 -6.13 6.31 14.81
N GLU A 52 -6.91 7.16 15.47
CA GLU A 52 -6.40 8.24 16.32
C GLU A 52 -5.85 7.74 17.66
N ASN A 53 -6.31 6.58 18.11
CA ASN A 53 -5.91 5.96 19.36
C ASN A 53 -6.22 4.47 19.33
N ARG A 54 -5.74 3.76 20.36
CA ARG A 54 -5.90 2.30 20.47
C ARG A 54 -7.35 1.84 20.43
N ARG A 55 -8.27 2.51 21.13
CA ARG A 55 -9.69 2.12 21.13
C ARG A 55 -10.31 2.22 19.74
N ALA A 56 -10.01 3.32 19.02
CA ALA A 56 -10.44 3.50 17.63
C ALA A 56 -9.85 2.40 16.71
N PHE A 57 -8.60 1.99 16.97
CA PHE A 57 -7.99 0.88 16.25
C PHE A 57 -8.70 -0.46 16.50
N GLU A 58 -9.02 -0.76 17.76
CA GLU A 58 -9.78 -1.96 18.14
C GLU A 58 -11.14 -2.02 17.42
N GLU A 59 -11.89 -0.91 17.45
CA GLU A 59 -13.17 -0.79 16.72
C GLU A 59 -13.01 -0.98 15.19
N ALA A 60 -11.95 -0.45 14.61
CA ALA A 60 -11.64 -0.63 13.19
C ALA A 60 -11.34 -2.10 12.84
N ILE A 61 -10.58 -2.80 13.68
CA ILE A 61 -10.27 -4.23 13.51
C ILE A 61 -11.54 -5.07 13.62
N GLU A 62 -12.40 -4.82 14.61
CA GLU A 62 -13.69 -5.51 14.75
C GLU A 62 -14.55 -5.30 13.49
N SER A 63 -14.61 -4.07 12.97
CA SER A 63 -15.32 -3.74 11.73
C SER A 63 -14.76 -4.50 10.53
N LEU A 64 -13.42 -4.60 10.41
CA LEU A 64 -12.76 -5.37 9.33
C LEU A 64 -13.06 -6.86 9.43
N ILE A 65 -13.04 -7.44 10.63
CA ILE A 65 -13.38 -8.84 10.88
C ILE A 65 -14.84 -9.11 10.51
N ALA A 66 -15.77 -8.26 10.97
CA ALA A 66 -17.19 -8.36 10.62
C ALA A 66 -17.42 -8.23 9.09
N LEU A 67 -16.67 -7.36 8.42
CA LEU A 67 -16.70 -7.26 6.96
C LEU A 67 -16.19 -8.54 6.31
N GLY A 68 -15.11 -9.12 6.84
CA GLY A 68 -14.56 -10.40 6.39
C GLY A 68 -15.56 -11.53 6.46
N HIS A 69 -16.27 -11.68 7.59
CA HIS A 69 -17.33 -12.67 7.76
C HIS A 69 -18.47 -12.48 6.75
N ARG A 70 -18.94 -11.25 6.54
CA ARG A 70 -19.99 -10.95 5.56
C ARG A 70 -19.62 -11.32 4.11
N HIS A 71 -18.32 -11.35 3.80
CA HIS A 71 -17.81 -11.68 2.47
C HIS A 71 -17.18 -13.07 2.39
N ASN A 72 -17.32 -13.89 3.44
CA ASN A 72 -16.77 -15.25 3.51
C ASN A 72 -15.28 -15.30 3.13
N VAL A 73 -14.48 -14.33 3.59
CA VAL A 73 -13.06 -14.35 3.31
C VAL A 73 -12.33 -15.35 4.22
N THR A 74 -11.25 -15.93 3.72
CA THR A 74 -10.43 -16.87 4.46
C THR A 74 -9.69 -16.17 5.61
N PHE A 75 -9.24 -14.92 5.38
CA PHE A 75 -8.58 -14.11 6.39
C PHE A 75 -8.63 -12.61 6.03
N VAL A 76 -8.35 -11.79 7.04
CA VAL A 76 -8.16 -10.34 6.90
C VAL A 76 -6.66 -10.05 7.06
N ARG A 77 -6.07 -9.34 6.12
CA ARG A 77 -4.70 -8.84 6.20
C ARG A 77 -4.71 -7.34 6.42
N VAL A 78 -4.02 -6.89 7.45
CA VAL A 78 -3.83 -5.48 7.77
C VAL A 78 -2.34 -5.16 7.85
N GLU A 79 -1.98 -3.92 7.58
CA GLU A 79 -0.61 -3.41 7.68
C GLU A 79 -0.64 -2.09 8.45
N PRO A 80 -0.81 -2.14 9.78
CA PRO A 80 -0.83 -0.94 10.59
C PRO A 80 0.54 -0.24 10.54
N THR A 81 0.53 1.09 10.51
CA THR A 81 1.75 1.90 10.48
C THR A 81 2.41 2.03 11.85
N GLU A 82 1.64 1.89 12.92
CA GLU A 82 2.13 2.02 14.28
C GLU A 82 2.52 0.64 14.83
N PRO A 83 3.75 0.47 15.35
CA PRO A 83 4.23 -0.81 15.87
C PRO A 83 3.34 -1.40 16.98
N GLU A 84 2.80 -0.56 17.87
CA GLU A 84 1.92 -0.97 18.96
C GLU A 84 0.64 -1.65 18.48
N TYR A 85 0.13 -1.29 17.30
CA TYR A 85 -1.05 -1.92 16.69
C TYR A 85 -0.74 -3.30 16.13
N ALA A 86 0.46 -3.50 15.62
CA ALA A 86 0.92 -4.83 15.20
C ALA A 86 1.07 -5.77 16.40
N GLU A 87 1.62 -5.28 17.52
CA GLU A 87 1.73 -6.02 18.77
C GLU A 87 0.35 -6.38 19.33
N TYR A 88 -0.60 -5.43 19.30
CA TYR A 88 -1.98 -5.69 19.71
C TYR A 88 -2.60 -6.84 18.91
N ILE A 89 -2.48 -6.83 17.58
CA ILE A 89 -3.03 -7.89 16.72
C ILE A 89 -2.42 -9.24 17.08
N GLN A 90 -1.11 -9.31 17.30
CA GLN A 90 -0.43 -10.56 17.69
C GLN A 90 -0.91 -11.07 19.05
N ALA A 91 -1.10 -10.20 20.01
CA ALA A 91 -1.61 -10.56 21.34
C ALA A 91 -3.07 -11.07 21.31
N HIS A 92 -3.83 -10.74 20.25
CA HIS A 92 -5.23 -11.11 20.07
C HIS A 92 -5.45 -12.16 18.97
N GLY A 93 -4.46 -13.04 18.76
CA GLY A 93 -4.57 -14.21 17.87
C GLY A 93 -4.24 -13.93 16.40
N GLY A 94 -3.78 -12.73 16.08
CA GLY A 94 -3.26 -12.42 14.74
C GLY A 94 -1.85 -12.98 14.53
N HIS A 95 -1.49 -13.26 13.29
CA HIS A 95 -0.19 -13.78 12.92
C HIS A 95 0.60 -12.78 12.09
N ARG A 96 1.86 -12.54 12.48
CA ARG A 96 2.78 -11.74 11.67
C ARG A 96 3.29 -12.57 10.50
N VAL A 97 3.11 -12.04 9.28
CA VAL A 97 3.70 -12.64 8.07
C VAL A 97 5.13 -12.15 7.95
N THR A 98 6.10 -13.04 8.10
CA THR A 98 7.53 -12.70 8.10
C THR A 98 8.23 -13.00 6.77
N TYR A 99 7.65 -13.85 5.94
CA TYR A 99 8.28 -14.33 4.70
C TYR A 99 7.89 -13.53 3.45
N GLN A 100 6.90 -12.66 3.54
CA GLN A 100 6.44 -11.85 2.41
C GLN A 100 5.94 -10.48 2.86
N SER A 101 6.74 -9.47 2.60
CA SER A 101 6.31 -8.08 2.69
C SER A 101 5.65 -7.68 1.36
N LEU A 102 4.37 -7.30 1.38
CA LEU A 102 3.67 -6.81 0.18
C LEU A 102 4.05 -5.37 -0.13
N ASN A 103 4.23 -4.58 0.91
CA ASN A 103 4.64 -3.19 0.80
C ASN A 103 5.99 -2.98 1.50
N PRO A 104 6.82 -2.07 1.01
CA PRO A 104 8.08 -1.75 1.65
C PRO A 104 7.85 -1.12 3.04
N GLU A 105 8.61 -1.56 4.03
CA GLU A 105 8.59 -0.98 5.37
C GLU A 105 9.13 0.47 5.36
N PHE A 106 10.08 0.73 4.47
CA PHE A 106 10.69 2.04 4.31
C PHE A 106 10.51 2.53 2.87
N SER A 107 10.17 3.80 2.74
CA SER A 107 10.07 4.49 1.45
C SER A 107 10.95 5.73 1.44
N ARG A 108 11.62 5.98 0.31
CA ARG A 108 12.36 7.21 0.12
C ARG A 108 11.48 8.23 -0.59
N VAL A 109 11.19 9.33 0.08
CA VAL A 109 10.46 10.46 -0.53
C VAL A 109 11.45 11.41 -1.17
N ILE A 110 11.19 11.78 -2.44
CA ILE A 110 12.00 12.73 -3.20
C ILE A 110 11.13 13.97 -3.43
N ASN A 111 11.66 15.14 -3.03
CA ASN A 111 11.02 16.41 -3.36
C ASN A 111 11.31 16.76 -4.83
N LEU A 112 10.27 16.80 -5.65
CA LEU A 112 10.37 17.12 -7.07
C LEU A 112 10.29 18.64 -7.38
N GLN A 113 10.13 19.49 -6.36
CA GLN A 113 10.10 20.95 -6.52
C GLN A 113 11.49 21.58 -6.62
N ILE A 114 12.56 20.81 -6.38
CA ILE A 114 13.93 21.27 -6.54
C ILE A 114 14.39 21.10 -7.98
N PRO A 115 15.36 21.93 -8.45
CA PRO A 115 15.92 21.82 -9.80
C PRO A 115 16.47 20.43 -10.09
N GLU A 116 16.37 20.01 -11.37
CA GLU A 116 16.84 18.69 -11.81
C GLU A 116 18.32 18.46 -11.52
N ASP A 117 19.15 19.48 -11.73
CA ASP A 117 20.59 19.38 -11.45
C ASP A 117 20.87 19.07 -9.98
N GLU A 118 20.09 19.62 -9.08
CA GLU A 118 20.20 19.34 -7.65
C GLU A 118 19.71 17.92 -7.32
N LEU A 119 18.64 17.44 -7.97
CA LEU A 119 18.20 16.04 -7.86
C LEU A 119 19.31 15.09 -8.31
N ILE A 120 19.93 15.37 -9.45
CA ILE A 120 21.03 14.56 -10.00
C ILE A 120 22.25 14.60 -9.06
N ALA A 121 22.57 15.76 -8.50
CA ALA A 121 23.69 15.89 -7.55
C ALA A 121 23.51 15.05 -6.28
N ARG A 122 22.27 14.86 -5.82
CA ARG A 122 21.92 14.04 -4.64
C ARG A 122 21.92 12.53 -4.91
N MET A 123 22.00 12.10 -6.16
CA MET A 123 22.09 10.69 -6.52
C MET A 123 23.46 10.12 -6.14
N ALA A 124 23.53 8.84 -5.78
CA ALA A 124 24.80 8.13 -5.65
C ALA A 124 25.56 8.14 -6.98
N GLN A 125 26.91 8.19 -6.91
CA GLN A 125 27.77 8.30 -8.11
C GLN A 125 27.45 7.25 -9.20
N PRO A 126 27.25 5.96 -8.91
CA PRO A 126 26.90 4.96 -9.92
C PRO A 126 25.58 5.30 -10.64
N VAL A 127 24.58 5.78 -9.89
CA VAL A 127 23.27 6.16 -10.45
C VAL A 127 23.38 7.38 -11.35
N ARG A 128 24.14 8.42 -10.93
CA ARG A 128 24.45 9.59 -11.79
C ARG A 128 25.13 9.19 -13.09
N ASN A 129 26.08 8.26 -13.01
CA ASN A 129 26.77 7.76 -14.20
C ASN A 129 25.81 7.00 -15.14
N CYS A 130 24.91 6.22 -14.61
CA CYS A 130 23.86 5.57 -15.41
C CYS A 130 22.95 6.59 -16.05
N TYR A 131 22.45 7.59 -15.31
CA TYR A 131 21.60 8.66 -15.80
C TYR A 131 22.28 9.45 -16.95
N ARG A 132 23.56 9.82 -16.81
CA ARG A 132 24.31 10.58 -17.82
C ARG A 132 24.67 9.78 -19.06
N ASN A 133 24.73 8.47 -18.97
CA ASN A 133 25.27 7.61 -20.04
C ASN A 133 24.25 6.60 -20.57
N TYR A 134 22.96 6.65 -20.19
CA TYR A 134 21.98 5.66 -20.63
C TYR A 134 21.84 5.60 -22.15
N GLN A 135 21.86 6.75 -22.83
CA GLN A 135 21.78 6.83 -24.30
C GLN A 135 22.99 6.16 -24.99
N LYS A 136 24.19 6.34 -24.44
CA LYS A 136 25.40 5.68 -24.94
C LYS A 136 25.37 4.17 -24.81
N LYS A 137 24.54 3.67 -23.86
CA LYS A 137 24.30 2.24 -23.64
C LYS A 137 23.13 1.69 -24.45
N GLY A 138 22.58 2.45 -25.37
CA GLY A 138 21.45 2.04 -26.22
C GLY A 138 20.10 2.02 -25.50
N VAL A 139 20.00 2.53 -24.27
CA VAL A 139 18.74 2.61 -23.53
C VAL A 139 17.91 3.76 -24.09
N LYS A 140 16.66 3.49 -24.43
CA LYS A 140 15.68 4.51 -24.85
C LYS A 140 14.59 4.61 -23.78
N VAL A 141 14.30 5.82 -23.33
CA VAL A 141 13.18 6.10 -22.43
C VAL A 141 12.03 6.64 -23.26
N MET A 142 10.89 5.99 -23.17
CA MET A 142 9.66 6.39 -23.85
C MET A 142 8.54 6.58 -22.84
N SER A 143 7.66 7.54 -23.10
CA SER A 143 6.40 7.69 -22.39
C SER A 143 5.26 7.24 -23.29
N SER A 144 4.34 6.45 -22.76
CA SER A 144 3.15 5.98 -23.48
C SER A 144 1.95 5.92 -22.56
N THR A 145 0.79 6.30 -23.07
CA THR A 145 -0.51 6.07 -22.44
C THR A 145 -1.18 4.78 -22.94
N ASP A 146 -0.56 4.11 -23.91
CA ASP A 146 -1.04 2.86 -24.49
C ASP A 146 -0.63 1.67 -23.59
N PRO A 147 -1.56 0.98 -22.95
CA PRO A 147 -1.25 -0.16 -22.07
C PRO A 147 -0.61 -1.35 -22.79
N LEU A 148 -0.77 -1.45 -24.13
CA LEU A 148 -0.16 -2.53 -24.91
C LEU A 148 1.34 -2.33 -25.16
N LYS A 149 1.91 -1.18 -24.75
CA LYS A 149 3.34 -0.89 -24.83
C LYS A 149 4.09 -1.10 -23.53
N ILE A 150 3.42 -1.68 -22.54
CA ILE A 150 4.04 -2.08 -21.27
C ILE A 150 4.33 -3.57 -21.41
N ASP A 151 5.58 -3.91 -21.71
CA ASP A 151 6.10 -5.28 -21.68
C ASP A 151 6.53 -5.67 -20.27
#